data_d8d3374a95b12250a0a7a3bba793b537
#
_entry.id   d8d3374a95b12250a0a7a3bba793b537
#
_cell.length_a   1.000
_cell.length_b   1.000
_cell.length_c   1.000
_cell.angle_alpha   90.00
_cell.angle_beta   90.00
_cell.angle_gamma   90.00
#
_symmetry.space_group_name_H-M   'P 1'
#
loop_
_entity.id
_entity.type
_entity.pdbx_description
1 polymer ?
#
loop_
_entity_poly.entity_id
_entity_poly.type
_entity_poly.pdbx_seq_one_letter_code
_entity_poly.pdbx_strand_id
1 'polypeptide(L)'
;MIKDIGFKKFKKLIDIDFSFDEDINIISGTNGTCKTTLLHLVSNGFQMPPTRSANYSNNNCLKVIKAINKIANPKMEAIVRESKSYTDPAEGAKGNLFSINYLDGSELGFRKHNSRNPDEAQRYAIKPLYPRGGPKQSLPSKPVLYLGLSRLFPIGETKDGDLTKIALNLPDQYVSYISQLYKDLLQ
;
A
#
# COMPACT_ATOMS: atom_id res chain seq x y z
N MET A 1 2.61 -11.20 10.02
CA MET A 1 3.54 -10.14 9.59
C MET A 1 4.20 -10.58 8.30
N ILE A 2 4.71 -9.67 7.48
CA ILE A 2 5.54 -10.03 6.33
C ILE A 2 6.89 -10.50 6.85
N LYS A 3 7.34 -11.65 6.37
CA LYS A 3 8.66 -12.21 6.63
C LYS A 3 9.65 -11.73 5.58
N ASP A 4 9.28 -11.87 4.31
CA ASP A 4 10.10 -11.45 3.18
C ASP A 4 9.25 -11.12 1.95
N ILE A 5 9.84 -10.39 1.00
CA ILE A 5 9.28 -10.12 -0.32
C ILE A 5 10.34 -10.49 -1.37
N GLY A 6 10.04 -11.48 -2.20
CA GLY A 6 10.88 -11.91 -3.31
C GLY A 6 10.42 -11.31 -4.64
N PHE A 7 11.32 -10.65 -5.34
CA PHE A 7 11.06 -10.05 -6.66
C PHE A 7 11.67 -10.89 -7.77
N LYS A 8 10.85 -11.28 -8.76
CA LYS A 8 11.34 -11.77 -10.04
C LYS A 8 11.66 -10.60 -10.98
N LYS A 9 10.71 -9.70 -11.16
CA LYS A 9 10.92 -8.49 -11.94
C LYS A 9 9.81 -7.48 -11.70
N PHE A 10 10.15 -6.38 -11.06
CA PHE A 10 9.26 -5.23 -10.94
C PHE A 10 10.06 -3.94 -10.80
N LYS A 11 9.95 -3.05 -11.78
CA LYS A 11 10.78 -1.85 -11.89
C LYS A 11 12.28 -2.24 -11.93
N LYS A 12 13.09 -1.65 -11.03
CA LYS A 12 14.51 -1.96 -10.87
C LYS A 12 14.78 -3.13 -9.91
N LEU A 13 13.73 -3.70 -9.33
CA LEU A 13 13.84 -4.86 -8.44
C LEU A 13 13.74 -6.12 -9.30
N ILE A 14 14.89 -6.77 -9.51
CA ILE A 14 15.04 -7.94 -10.37
C ILE A 14 15.85 -8.98 -9.61
N ASP A 15 15.28 -10.17 -9.45
CA ASP A 15 15.90 -11.31 -8.77
C ASP A 15 16.51 -10.93 -7.41
N ILE A 16 15.73 -10.24 -6.57
CA ILE A 16 16.14 -9.75 -5.26
C ILE A 16 15.08 -10.04 -4.20
N ASP A 17 15.55 -10.39 -3.01
CA ASP A 17 14.71 -10.65 -1.85
C ASP A 17 14.98 -9.63 -0.75
N PHE A 18 13.94 -9.22 -0.05
CA PHE A 18 13.99 -8.37 1.14
C PHE A 18 13.39 -9.11 2.32
N SER A 19 14.19 -9.37 3.32
CA SER A 19 13.73 -9.93 4.60
C SER A 19 13.42 -8.80 5.59
N PHE A 20 12.43 -9.03 6.44
CA PHE A 20 11.98 -8.06 7.43
C PHE A 20 12.03 -8.65 8.83
N ASP A 21 12.55 -7.88 9.77
CA ASP A 21 12.47 -8.16 11.19
C ASP A 21 11.13 -7.72 11.78
N GLU A 22 10.83 -8.21 12.98
CA GLU A 22 9.52 -7.98 13.61
C GLU A 22 9.32 -6.56 14.09
N ASP A 23 10.37 -5.88 14.49
CA ASP A 23 10.28 -4.55 15.13
C ASP A 23 10.52 -3.41 14.13
N ILE A 24 11.77 -3.07 13.89
CA ILE A 24 12.14 -1.91 13.08
C ILE A 24 12.98 -2.32 11.87
N ASN A 25 12.54 -1.91 10.69
CA ASN A 25 13.27 -2.11 9.45
C ASN A 25 13.62 -0.76 8.82
N ILE A 26 14.91 -0.54 8.56
CA ILE A 26 15.41 0.69 7.95
C ILE A 26 15.76 0.42 6.49
N ILE A 27 15.09 1.11 5.56
CA ILE A 27 15.35 1.01 4.13
C ILE A 27 16.08 2.27 3.67
N SER A 28 17.34 2.13 3.32
CA SER A 28 18.19 3.23 2.84
C SER A 28 18.62 3.00 1.38
N GLY A 29 19.10 4.05 0.75
CA GLY A 29 19.61 3.99 -0.63
C GLY A 29 19.42 5.32 -1.38
N THR A 30 20.06 5.45 -2.52
CA THR A 30 19.99 6.64 -3.38
C THR A 30 18.59 6.84 -3.99
N ASN A 31 18.33 7.98 -4.60
CA ASN A 31 17.07 8.24 -5.29
C ASN A 31 16.88 7.29 -6.48
N GLY A 32 15.66 6.89 -6.72
CA GLY A 32 15.32 5.99 -7.84
C GLY A 32 15.62 4.49 -7.61
N THR A 33 15.95 4.06 -6.37
CA THR A 33 16.20 2.66 -6.01
C THR A 33 14.95 1.90 -5.54
N CYS A 34 13.76 2.37 -5.89
CA CYS A 34 12.47 1.73 -5.58
C CYS A 34 12.08 1.62 -4.10
N LYS A 35 12.71 2.39 -3.18
CA LYS A 35 12.36 2.38 -1.74
C LYS A 35 10.88 2.63 -1.49
N THR A 36 10.34 3.71 -2.07
CA THR A 36 8.91 4.04 -1.96
C THR A 36 8.02 2.95 -2.54
N THR A 37 8.45 2.33 -3.64
CA THR A 37 7.73 1.19 -4.22
C THR A 37 7.67 0.02 -3.23
N LEU A 38 8.80 -0.33 -2.61
CA LEU A 38 8.84 -1.40 -1.60
C LEU A 38 7.90 -1.09 -0.43
N LEU A 39 7.93 0.14 0.10
CA LEU A 39 7.01 0.57 1.18
C LEU A 39 5.54 0.46 0.78
N HIS A 40 5.20 0.84 -0.46
CA HIS A 40 3.83 0.69 -0.98
C HIS A 40 3.43 -0.78 -1.08
N LEU A 41 4.33 -1.67 -1.51
CA LEU A 41 4.04 -3.10 -1.60
C LEU A 41 3.85 -3.71 -0.21
N VAL A 42 4.70 -3.36 0.76
CA VAL A 42 4.55 -3.77 2.17
C VAL A 42 3.20 -3.30 2.73
N SER A 43 2.85 -2.03 2.53
CA SER A 43 1.60 -1.47 3.06
C SER A 43 0.35 -2.09 2.44
N ASN A 44 0.42 -2.49 1.17
CA ASN A 44 -0.66 -3.14 0.44
C ASN A 44 -0.62 -4.68 0.52
N GLY A 45 0.36 -5.26 1.18
CA GLY A 45 0.44 -6.69 1.48
C GLY A 45 -0.60 -7.15 2.50
N PHE A 46 -1.32 -6.23 3.13
CA PHE A 46 -2.40 -6.51 4.08
C PHE A 46 -3.70 -5.84 3.64
N GLN A 47 -4.80 -6.35 4.14
CA GLN A 47 -6.10 -5.68 4.03
C GLN A 47 -6.55 -5.17 5.40
N MET A 48 -7.21 -4.03 5.40
CA MET A 48 -7.86 -3.52 6.61
C MET A 48 -8.95 -4.48 7.08
N PRO A 49 -9.13 -4.63 8.40
CA PRO A 49 -10.25 -5.39 8.95
C PRO A 49 -11.58 -4.96 8.34
N PRO A 50 -12.50 -5.90 8.05
CA PRO A 50 -13.80 -5.58 7.47
C PRO A 50 -14.57 -4.56 8.33
N THR A 51 -15.18 -3.58 7.70
CA THR A 51 -15.95 -2.52 8.39
C THR A 51 -17.12 -3.04 9.22
N ARG A 52 -17.61 -4.23 8.87
CA ARG A 52 -18.70 -4.91 9.60
C ARG A 52 -18.22 -5.72 10.80
N SER A 53 -16.90 -5.85 11.00
CA SER A 53 -16.39 -6.57 12.17
C SER A 53 -16.58 -5.74 13.44
N ALA A 54 -16.90 -6.40 14.56
CA ALA A 54 -17.02 -5.75 15.87
C ALA A 54 -15.72 -5.00 16.25
N ASN A 55 -14.56 -5.59 15.91
CA ASN A 55 -13.27 -4.97 16.14
C ASN A 55 -13.11 -3.62 15.41
N TYR A 56 -13.69 -3.47 14.21
CA TYR A 56 -13.65 -2.22 13.48
C TYR A 56 -14.65 -1.19 14.02
N SER A 57 -15.90 -1.60 14.28
CA SER A 57 -16.96 -0.69 14.70
C SER A 57 -16.65 -0.01 16.02
N ASN A 58 -15.99 -0.70 16.93
CA ASN A 58 -15.69 -0.23 18.29
C ASN A 58 -14.29 0.40 18.41
N ASN A 59 -13.51 0.47 17.32
CA ASN A 59 -12.13 0.95 17.37
C ASN A 59 -11.96 2.22 16.53
N ASN A 60 -11.90 3.37 17.21
CA ASN A 60 -11.70 4.66 16.56
C ASN A 60 -10.34 4.77 15.87
N CYS A 61 -9.30 4.15 16.41
CA CYS A 61 -7.98 4.13 15.80
C CYS A 61 -8.02 3.47 14.40
N LEU A 62 -8.71 2.35 14.25
CA LEU A 62 -8.88 1.70 12.94
C LEU A 62 -9.63 2.56 11.93
N LYS A 63 -10.61 3.35 12.39
CA LYS A 63 -11.34 4.30 11.53
C LYS A 63 -10.44 5.42 11.05
N VAL A 64 -9.60 5.95 11.94
CA VAL A 64 -8.60 6.99 11.61
C VAL A 64 -7.56 6.44 10.64
N ILE A 65 -6.97 5.28 10.91
CA ILE A 65 -6.01 4.63 10.00
C ILE A 65 -6.61 4.45 8.60
N LYS A 66 -7.85 3.99 8.52
CA LYS A 66 -8.55 3.80 7.24
C LYS A 66 -8.74 5.12 6.50
N ALA A 67 -9.13 6.18 7.21
CA ALA A 67 -9.32 7.50 6.63
C ALA A 67 -7.99 8.06 6.07
N ILE A 68 -6.91 7.96 6.84
CA ILE A 68 -5.57 8.37 6.41
C ILE A 68 -5.11 7.57 5.20
N ASN A 69 -5.22 6.25 5.24
CA ASN A 69 -4.79 5.39 4.14
C ASN A 69 -5.59 5.63 2.85
N LYS A 70 -6.87 6.00 2.96
CA LYS A 70 -7.68 6.33 1.78
C LYS A 70 -7.08 7.51 0.99
N ILE A 71 -6.41 8.41 1.68
CA ILE A 71 -5.81 9.63 1.09
C ILE A 71 -4.33 9.38 0.75
N ALA A 72 -3.57 8.80 1.66
CA ALA A 72 -2.11 8.76 1.60
C ALA A 72 -1.55 7.45 1.00
N ASN A 73 -2.28 6.33 1.11
CA ASN A 73 -1.81 5.05 0.61
C ASN A 73 -2.40 4.75 -0.77
N PRO A 74 -1.63 4.89 -1.86
CA PRO A 74 -2.10 4.50 -3.16
C PRO A 74 -2.37 3.00 -3.18
N LYS A 75 -3.51 2.60 -3.74
CA LYS A 75 -3.81 1.19 -3.96
C LYS A 75 -2.72 0.56 -4.81
N MET A 76 -2.48 -0.75 -4.64
CA MET A 76 -1.47 -1.48 -5.40
C MET A 76 -1.65 -1.31 -6.93
N GLU A 77 -2.88 -1.19 -7.38
CA GLU A 77 -3.23 -0.90 -8.77
C GLU A 77 -2.67 0.45 -9.26
N ALA A 78 -2.58 1.44 -8.38
CA ALA A 78 -2.08 2.77 -8.71
C ALA A 78 -0.54 2.92 -8.62
N ILE A 79 0.17 1.89 -8.17
CA ILE A 79 1.64 1.85 -8.15
C ILE A 79 2.21 1.83 -9.58
N VAL A 80 1.45 1.26 -10.49
CA VAL A 80 1.73 1.31 -11.93
C VAL A 80 1.01 2.52 -12.51
N ARG A 81 1.72 3.63 -12.64
CA ARG A 81 1.17 4.81 -13.32
C ARG A 81 1.16 4.57 -14.82
N GLU A 82 0.07 4.98 -15.41
CA GLU A 82 -0.14 4.93 -16.83
C GLU A 82 0.15 6.29 -17.47
N SER A 83 1.02 6.26 -18.43
CA SER A 83 1.05 7.22 -19.51
C SER A 83 1.78 6.57 -20.68
N LYS A 84 1.49 7.02 -21.89
CA LYS A 84 2.21 6.58 -23.11
C LYS A 84 3.73 6.83 -23.03
N SER A 85 4.18 7.66 -22.09
CA SER A 85 5.58 8.01 -21.86
C SER A 85 6.27 7.17 -20.79
N TYR A 86 5.57 6.28 -20.08
CA TYR A 86 6.19 5.43 -19.06
C TYR A 86 6.44 4.03 -19.59
N THR A 87 7.67 3.57 -19.44
CA THR A 87 8.04 2.18 -19.70
C THR A 87 7.29 1.24 -18.77
N ASP A 88 6.81 0.11 -19.27
CA ASP A 88 6.21 -0.95 -18.46
C ASP A 88 7.18 -1.37 -17.35
N PRO A 89 6.85 -1.20 -16.06
CA PRO A 89 7.74 -1.54 -14.96
C PRO A 89 8.02 -3.04 -14.83
N ALA A 90 7.34 -3.87 -15.61
CA ALA A 90 7.52 -5.32 -15.61
C ALA A 90 7.46 -5.87 -17.03
N GLU A 91 8.06 -5.16 -18.00
CA GLU A 91 8.14 -5.57 -19.39
C GLU A 91 8.74 -6.97 -19.53
N GLY A 92 8.12 -7.81 -20.35
CA GLY A 92 8.55 -9.19 -20.58
C GLY A 92 8.31 -10.16 -19.42
N ALA A 93 7.92 -9.67 -18.22
CA ALA A 93 7.65 -10.54 -17.09
C ALA A 93 6.37 -11.38 -17.32
N LYS A 94 6.47 -12.68 -17.11
CA LYS A 94 5.36 -13.64 -17.15
C LYS A 94 5.13 -14.24 -15.76
N GLY A 95 3.87 -14.47 -15.40
CA GLY A 95 3.52 -15.06 -14.10
C GLY A 95 3.66 -14.06 -12.93
N ASN A 96 4.24 -14.51 -11.84
CA ASN A 96 4.46 -13.67 -10.66
C ASN A 96 5.52 -12.61 -10.94
N LEU A 97 5.24 -11.38 -10.54
CA LEU A 97 6.19 -10.27 -10.52
C LEU A 97 7.03 -10.30 -9.25
N PHE A 98 6.36 -10.57 -8.15
CA PHE A 98 6.90 -10.73 -6.82
C PHE A 98 5.98 -11.60 -5.97
N SER A 99 6.50 -12.15 -4.88
CA SER A 99 5.73 -12.85 -3.86
C SER A 99 5.99 -12.25 -2.49
N ILE A 100 4.99 -12.33 -1.61
CA ILE A 100 5.08 -11.94 -0.22
C ILE A 100 4.93 -13.19 0.63
N ASN A 101 5.92 -13.47 1.46
CA ASN A 101 5.89 -14.52 2.45
C ASN A 101 5.57 -13.93 3.82
N TYR A 102 4.67 -14.59 4.53
CA TYR A 102 4.24 -14.15 5.86
C TYR A 102 4.81 -15.07 6.94
N LEU A 103 4.89 -14.56 8.18
CA LEU A 103 5.41 -15.32 9.32
C LEU A 103 4.58 -16.58 9.67
N ASP A 104 3.31 -16.63 9.27
CA ASP A 104 2.46 -17.82 9.43
C ASP A 104 2.75 -18.92 8.38
N GLY A 105 3.76 -18.73 7.55
CA GLY A 105 4.15 -19.65 6.49
C GLY A 105 3.32 -19.52 5.21
N SER A 106 2.34 -18.62 5.16
CA SER A 106 1.60 -18.38 3.93
C SER A 106 2.41 -17.56 2.93
N GLU A 107 2.24 -17.88 1.64
CA GLU A 107 2.84 -17.17 0.52
C GLU A 107 1.74 -16.66 -0.42
N LEU A 108 1.93 -15.46 -0.94
CA LEU A 108 1.04 -14.87 -1.92
C LEU A 108 1.81 -14.22 -3.07
N GLY A 109 1.67 -14.77 -4.26
CA GLY A 109 2.23 -14.20 -5.48
C GLY A 109 1.38 -13.06 -6.03
N PHE A 110 2.02 -12.13 -6.72
CA PHE A 110 1.37 -11.00 -7.36
C PHE A 110 1.73 -10.96 -8.85
N ARG A 111 0.73 -10.75 -9.69
CA ARG A 111 0.87 -10.76 -11.15
C ARG A 111 0.26 -9.55 -11.81
N LYS A 112 0.62 -9.31 -13.06
CA LYS A 112 -0.09 -8.41 -13.94
C LYS A 112 -1.52 -8.90 -14.17
N HIS A 113 -2.45 -7.98 -14.13
CA HIS A 113 -3.83 -8.19 -14.54
C HIS A 113 -4.19 -7.12 -15.57
N ASN A 114 -4.29 -7.53 -16.83
CA ASN A 114 -4.61 -6.60 -17.90
C ASN A 114 -6.01 -6.02 -17.74
N SER A 115 -6.18 -4.75 -18.09
CA SER A 115 -7.50 -4.14 -18.20
C SER A 115 -8.30 -4.87 -19.31
N ARG A 116 -9.61 -4.90 -19.15
CA ARG A 116 -10.51 -5.41 -20.20
C ARG A 116 -10.78 -4.36 -21.29
N ASN A 117 -10.27 -3.16 -21.10
CA ASN A 117 -10.53 -2.05 -22.02
C ASN A 117 -9.42 -1.97 -23.06
N PRO A 118 -9.65 -2.34 -24.34
CA PRO A 118 -8.63 -2.37 -25.38
C PRO A 118 -8.07 -0.98 -25.72
N ASP A 119 -8.84 0.09 -25.49
CA ASP A 119 -8.39 1.47 -25.73
C ASP A 119 -7.39 1.96 -24.68
N GLU A 120 -7.29 1.26 -23.55
CA GLU A 120 -6.33 1.47 -22.50
C GLU A 120 -5.21 0.43 -22.57
N ALA A 121 -4.69 0.16 -23.74
CA ALA A 121 -3.86 -1.00 -24.10
C ALA A 121 -2.59 -1.21 -23.26
N GLN A 122 -2.23 -0.29 -22.39
CA GLN A 122 -1.07 -0.42 -21.50
C GLN A 122 -1.45 -0.44 -20.01
N ARG A 123 -2.74 -0.50 -19.71
CA ARG A 123 -3.23 -0.55 -18.33
C ARG A 123 -3.17 -1.96 -17.78
N TYR A 124 -2.39 -2.16 -16.75
CA TYR A 124 -2.52 -3.32 -15.92
C TYR A 124 -2.52 -2.95 -14.44
N ALA A 125 -3.32 -3.68 -13.66
CA ALA A 125 -3.28 -3.65 -12.22
C ALA A 125 -2.37 -4.78 -11.71
N ILE A 126 -1.73 -4.59 -10.57
CA ILE A 126 -1.08 -5.67 -9.85
C ILE A 126 -2.14 -6.32 -8.97
N LYS A 127 -2.33 -7.62 -9.11
CA LYS A 127 -3.31 -8.37 -8.33
C LYS A 127 -2.71 -9.63 -7.72
N PRO A 128 -3.18 -10.03 -6.52
CA PRO A 128 -2.80 -11.30 -5.95
C PRO A 128 -3.18 -12.47 -6.87
N LEU A 129 -2.33 -13.47 -6.92
CA LEU A 129 -2.58 -14.71 -7.62
C LEU A 129 -3.15 -15.73 -6.64
N TYR A 130 -4.46 -15.82 -6.60
CA TYR A 130 -5.12 -16.85 -5.80
C TYR A 130 -5.16 -18.19 -6.54
N PRO A 131 -4.92 -19.33 -5.85
CA PRO A 131 -5.04 -20.66 -6.44
C PRO A 131 -6.46 -20.88 -6.99
N ARG A 132 -6.55 -21.49 -8.16
CA ARG A 132 -7.85 -21.86 -8.75
C ARG A 132 -8.43 -23.05 -8.01
N GLY A 133 -9.72 -22.99 -7.65
CA GLY A 133 -10.43 -24.11 -7.04
C GLY A 133 -10.20 -24.30 -5.54
N GLY A 134 -9.41 -23.46 -4.91
CA GLY A 134 -9.24 -23.45 -3.44
C GLY A 134 -10.19 -22.50 -2.73
N PRO A 135 -10.24 -22.54 -1.38
CA PRO A 135 -10.97 -21.54 -0.61
C PRO A 135 -10.49 -20.14 -1.00
N LYS A 136 -11.41 -19.16 -0.98
CA LYS A 136 -11.07 -17.76 -1.27
C LYS A 136 -9.98 -17.31 -0.31
N GLN A 137 -8.74 -17.31 -0.78
CA GLN A 137 -7.65 -16.67 -0.06
C GLN A 137 -7.87 -15.16 -0.13
N SER A 138 -7.64 -14.49 0.96
CA SER A 138 -7.65 -13.04 1.07
C SER A 138 -6.29 -12.61 1.64
N LEU A 139 -5.92 -11.36 1.39
CA LEU A 139 -4.78 -10.78 2.10
C LEU A 139 -4.99 -10.89 3.60
N PRO A 140 -3.94 -11.15 4.39
CA PRO A 140 -4.05 -11.17 5.85
C PRO A 140 -4.66 -9.86 6.36
N SER A 141 -5.60 -9.97 7.29
CA SER A 141 -6.30 -8.81 7.85
C SER A 141 -5.46 -8.22 8.99
N LYS A 142 -4.76 -7.13 8.70
CA LYS A 142 -4.01 -6.33 9.69
C LYS A 142 -4.17 -4.84 9.41
N PRO A 143 -4.30 -3.99 10.43
CA PRO A 143 -4.25 -2.56 10.24
C PRO A 143 -2.82 -2.14 9.89
N VAL A 144 -2.68 -1.41 8.80
CA VAL A 144 -1.40 -0.83 8.36
C VAL A 144 -1.62 0.66 8.17
N LEU A 145 -0.76 1.48 8.77
CA LEU A 145 -0.73 2.91 8.56
C LEU A 145 0.42 3.26 7.62
N TYR A 146 0.10 3.76 6.44
CA TYR A 146 1.09 4.27 5.50
C TYR A 146 1.28 5.78 5.67
N LEU A 147 2.52 6.18 5.90
CA LEU A 147 2.91 7.57 6.06
C LEU A 147 3.84 7.97 4.90
N GLY A 148 3.26 8.53 3.85
CA GLY A 148 4.02 8.93 2.66
C GLY A 148 4.76 10.27 2.80
N LEU A 149 5.62 10.56 1.83
CA LEU A 149 6.41 11.80 1.72
C LEU A 149 5.56 13.08 1.68
N SER A 150 4.30 12.98 1.24
CA SER A 150 3.37 14.12 1.19
C SER A 150 3.17 14.82 2.55
N ARG A 151 3.61 14.20 3.65
CA ARG A 151 3.62 14.82 4.97
C ARG A 151 4.82 15.72 5.23
N LEU A 152 5.88 15.57 4.44
CA LEU A 152 7.09 16.40 4.54
C LEU A 152 6.97 17.68 3.73
N PHE A 153 5.96 17.80 2.86
CA PHE A 153 5.67 19.04 2.17
C PHE A 153 4.98 20.01 3.10
N PRO A 154 5.47 21.24 3.22
CA PRO A 154 4.75 22.30 3.93
C PRO A 154 3.33 22.41 3.38
N ILE A 155 2.37 22.62 4.26
CA ILE A 155 0.95 22.76 3.90
C ILE A 155 0.76 23.82 2.79
N GLY A 156 1.60 24.86 2.78
CA GLY A 156 1.56 25.91 1.74
C GLY A 156 1.99 25.48 0.33
N GLU A 157 2.58 24.28 0.16
CA GLU A 157 2.91 23.73 -1.16
C GLU A 157 1.83 22.78 -1.70
N THR A 158 0.85 22.47 -0.88
CA THR A 158 -0.28 21.63 -1.29
C THR A 158 -1.33 22.51 -1.96
N LYS A 159 -1.83 22.08 -3.12
CA LYS A 159 -2.90 22.84 -3.80
C LYS A 159 -4.13 22.94 -2.88
N ASP A 160 -4.70 24.13 -2.75
CA ASP A 160 -5.85 24.43 -1.88
C ASP A 160 -7.02 23.44 -2.04
N GLY A 161 -7.28 22.99 -3.26
CA GLY A 161 -8.32 21.99 -3.53
C GLY A 161 -8.06 20.60 -2.93
N ASP A 162 -6.81 20.25 -2.67
CA ASP A 162 -6.46 18.96 -2.07
C ASP A 162 -6.50 19.03 -0.54
N LEU A 163 -6.12 20.18 0.03
CA LEU A 163 -6.28 20.46 1.47
C LEU A 163 -7.74 20.48 1.88
N THR A 164 -8.60 21.12 1.09
CA THR A 164 -10.04 21.17 1.34
C THR A 164 -10.67 19.79 1.30
N LYS A 165 -10.26 18.92 0.37
CA LYS A 165 -10.71 17.53 0.30
C LYS A 165 -10.26 16.71 1.50
N ILE A 166 -9.06 16.96 2.02
CA ILE A 166 -8.54 16.29 3.22
C ILE A 166 -9.30 16.73 4.46
N ALA A 167 -9.50 18.03 4.62
CA ALA A 167 -10.20 18.61 5.77
C ALA A 167 -11.69 18.22 5.83
N LEU A 168 -12.37 18.18 4.69
CA LEU A 168 -13.80 17.86 4.61
C LEU A 168 -14.15 16.38 4.79
N ASN A 169 -13.15 15.47 4.77
CA ASN A 169 -13.40 14.03 4.86
C ASN A 169 -13.14 13.43 6.25
N LEU A 170 -12.67 14.20 7.22
CA LEU A 170 -12.50 13.76 8.61
C LEU A 170 -13.65 14.32 9.45
N PRO A 171 -14.58 13.49 9.96
CA PRO A 171 -15.58 13.91 10.93
C PRO A 171 -14.90 14.57 12.14
N ASP A 172 -15.51 15.63 12.70
CA ASP A 172 -14.96 16.44 13.80
C ASP A 172 -14.52 15.61 15.02
N GLN A 173 -15.20 14.52 15.31
CA GLN A 173 -14.83 13.57 16.35
C GLN A 173 -13.44 12.95 16.13
N TYR A 174 -12.98 12.81 14.89
CA TYR A 174 -11.64 12.27 14.59
C TYR A 174 -10.58 13.36 14.62
N VAL A 175 -10.94 14.59 14.28
CA VAL A 175 -10.04 15.76 14.43
C VAL A 175 -9.72 15.95 15.91
N SER A 176 -10.71 15.90 16.77
CA SER A 176 -10.54 16.01 18.23
C SER A 176 -9.68 14.88 18.79
N TYR A 177 -9.91 13.64 18.34
CA TYR A 177 -9.13 12.47 18.77
C TYR A 177 -7.65 12.57 18.33
N ILE A 178 -7.40 12.96 17.08
CA ILE A 178 -6.05 13.16 16.55
C ILE A 178 -5.34 14.30 17.31
N SER A 179 -6.06 15.38 17.59
CA SER A 179 -5.51 16.52 18.34
C SER A 179 -5.13 16.11 19.77
N GLN A 180 -5.91 15.25 20.41
CA GLN A 180 -5.58 14.72 21.72
C GLN A 180 -4.34 13.82 21.68
N LEU A 181 -4.30 12.85 20.73
CA LEU A 181 -3.12 12.00 20.53
C LEU A 181 -1.85 12.81 20.27
N TYR A 182 -1.96 13.91 19.52
CA TYR A 182 -0.82 14.77 19.21
C TYR A 182 -0.32 15.50 20.46
N LYS A 183 -1.22 15.95 21.32
CA LYS A 183 -0.86 16.54 22.62
C LYS A 183 -0.18 15.53 23.54
N ASP A 184 -0.71 14.30 23.60
CA ASP A 184 -0.18 13.25 24.46
C ASP A 184 1.21 12.75 24.01
N LEU A 185 1.53 12.88 22.71
CA LEU A 185 2.84 12.52 22.15
C LEU A 185 3.91 13.62 22.28
N LEU A 186 3.50 14.87 22.49
CA LEU A 186 4.42 16.02 22.59
C LEU A 186 4.70 16.46 24.04
N GLN A 187 4.10 15.80 25.02
CA GLN A 187 4.43 15.94 26.45
C GLN A 187 5.45 14.90 26.86
#